data_2d9b22cb4ae8ddd8e4c38e51adf2cadf
#
_entry.id   2d9b22cb4ae8ddd8e4c38e51adf2cadf
#
_cell.length_a   1.000
_cell.length_b   1.000
_cell.length_c   1.000
_cell.angle_alpha   90.00
_cell.angle_beta   90.00
_cell.angle_gamma   90.00
#
_symmetry.space_group_name_H-M   'P 1'
#
loop_
_entity.id
_entity.type
_entity.pdbx_description
1 polymer ?
#
loop_
_entity_poly.entity_id
_entity_poly.type
_entity_poly.pdbx_seq_one_letter_code
_entity_poly.pdbx_strand_id
1 'polypeptide(L)'
;MDNIFSEVSYNEMIEKLFHRFPSFQKVGAGAYKPGIANMEFADQLMGHPHRKYKIIHVAGTNGKGSVSNMLTSVLAASGLKVGLYTSPHILDFRERMRIVEPSGCRLVSKEYVWEFIHQWQDTFDHLDMSFFEITTMMALNWFAHEEVDIVVLETGLGGRLDSTNIVTPVLSVITNIGLDHCDMLGETLPEIAFEKAGIIKPKVPVVVGESHPDTDSVFERKVLYTNLSEAEFMGSRTAIMSLLTFADKVYPSLWDDHKDILSKMDLQGEYQQKNIRTVLAALDILKKLGIAMAADADIKSAIVHTAARTDFHGRWEKLSDTPYTICDIGHNEHGLKYNFAQLQKMMDSGEFSKLIIVYGSVADKDVDAALRHLPEHAVCVFTQANSKRALAAEKIKEKYLAYCSQNGRDAVEIYVANTVSEALAISAQLVAEEAAPLIYIGGSTYIVSEAVANFKVQYN
;
A
#
# COMPACT_ATOMS: atom_id res chain seq x y z
N MET A 1 -6.22 31.66 -21.47
CA MET A 1 -6.91 30.39 -21.20
C MET A 1 -7.60 30.53 -19.87
N ASP A 2 -8.88 30.22 -19.84
CA ASP A 2 -9.74 30.56 -18.72
C ASP A 2 -9.26 29.96 -17.40
N ASN A 3 -8.90 30.81 -16.47
CA ASN A 3 -8.51 30.46 -15.08
C ASN A 3 -9.74 30.03 -14.25
N ILE A 4 -10.69 29.33 -14.87
CA ILE A 4 -11.93 28.90 -14.23
C ILE A 4 -11.93 27.37 -14.18
N PHE A 5 -12.13 26.84 -12.99
CA PHE A 5 -12.31 25.40 -12.81
C PHE A 5 -13.51 24.87 -13.58
N SER A 6 -13.33 23.76 -14.28
CA SER A 6 -14.37 22.94 -14.88
C SER A 6 -13.89 21.49 -14.95
N GLU A 7 -14.82 20.54 -15.08
CA GLU A 7 -14.46 19.12 -15.26
C GLU A 7 -13.55 18.90 -16.50
N VAL A 8 -13.77 19.65 -17.56
CA VAL A 8 -12.96 19.57 -18.78
C VAL A 8 -11.55 20.08 -18.52
N SER A 9 -11.41 21.27 -17.91
CA SER A 9 -10.10 21.85 -17.59
C SER A 9 -9.32 21.00 -16.56
N TYR A 10 -10.01 20.38 -15.62
CA TYR A 10 -9.42 19.43 -14.69
C TYR A 10 -8.85 18.20 -15.42
N ASN A 11 -9.64 17.55 -16.28
CA ASN A 11 -9.21 16.36 -17.00
C ASN A 11 -8.01 16.65 -17.91
N GLU A 12 -8.04 17.76 -18.66
CA GLU A 12 -6.90 18.21 -19.47
C GLU A 12 -5.63 18.46 -18.63
N MET A 13 -5.80 19.06 -17.45
CA MET A 13 -4.68 19.32 -16.54
C MET A 13 -4.11 18.01 -15.99
N ILE A 14 -4.97 17.05 -15.59
CA ILE A 14 -4.52 15.74 -15.10
C ILE A 14 -3.79 14.97 -16.20
N GLU A 15 -4.28 14.98 -17.44
CA GLU A 15 -3.56 14.38 -18.57
C GLU A 15 -2.19 15.02 -18.78
N LYS A 16 -2.11 16.34 -18.76
CA LYS A 16 -0.84 17.10 -18.86
C LYS A 16 0.10 16.75 -17.70
N LEU A 17 -0.41 16.69 -16.45
CA LEU A 17 0.37 16.31 -15.28
C LEU A 17 1.01 14.92 -15.44
N PHE A 18 0.21 13.94 -15.85
CA PHE A 18 0.71 12.58 -16.09
C PHE A 18 1.66 12.46 -17.29
N HIS A 19 1.51 13.34 -18.30
CA HIS A 19 2.41 13.37 -19.46
C HIS A 19 3.74 14.06 -19.14
N ARG A 20 3.69 15.17 -18.44
CA ARG A 20 4.85 16.01 -18.13
C ARG A 20 5.70 15.43 -17.01
N PHE A 21 5.05 14.86 -16.01
CA PHE A 21 5.68 14.25 -14.83
C PHE A 21 5.38 12.76 -14.80
N PRO A 22 6.18 11.93 -15.48
CA PRO A 22 5.91 10.50 -15.54
C PRO A 22 5.94 9.88 -14.14
N SER A 23 4.87 9.16 -13.79
CA SER A 23 4.77 8.47 -12.52
C SER A 23 5.53 7.16 -12.55
N PHE A 24 5.97 6.68 -11.38
CA PHE A 24 6.54 5.34 -11.23
C PHE A 24 5.61 4.25 -11.82
N GLN A 25 4.30 4.41 -11.68
CA GLN A 25 3.33 3.54 -12.32
C GLN A 25 3.48 3.50 -13.84
N LYS A 26 3.82 4.60 -14.53
CA LYS A 26 3.92 4.63 -16.01
C LYS A 26 5.28 4.19 -16.54
N VAL A 27 6.39 4.55 -15.88
CA VAL A 27 7.75 4.38 -16.42
C VAL A 27 8.71 3.60 -15.50
N GLY A 28 8.23 3.11 -14.36
CA GLY A 28 9.05 2.32 -13.42
C GLY A 28 10.16 3.13 -12.78
N ALA A 29 11.34 2.50 -12.60
CA ALA A 29 12.51 3.08 -11.94
C ALA A 29 12.97 4.42 -12.55
N GLY A 30 12.71 4.66 -13.84
CA GLY A 30 13.05 5.92 -14.51
C GLY A 30 12.33 7.17 -13.99
N ALA A 31 11.24 7.00 -13.23
CA ALA A 31 10.54 8.12 -12.57
C ALA A 31 11.07 8.40 -11.15
N TYR A 32 11.93 7.54 -10.61
CA TYR A 32 12.45 7.71 -9.26
C TYR A 32 13.56 8.75 -9.25
N LYS A 33 13.34 9.81 -8.49
CA LYS A 33 14.35 10.85 -8.20
C LYS A 33 14.75 10.72 -6.74
N PRO A 34 15.91 10.10 -6.42
CA PRO A 34 16.32 9.95 -5.03
C PRO A 34 16.78 11.29 -4.46
N GLY A 35 16.28 11.63 -3.28
CA GLY A 35 16.64 12.84 -2.57
C GLY A 35 15.42 13.62 -2.08
N ILE A 36 15.64 14.47 -1.10
CA ILE A 36 14.57 15.27 -0.47
C ILE A 36 14.76 16.78 -0.64
N ALA A 37 15.82 17.21 -1.34
CA ALA A 37 16.17 18.64 -1.45
C ALA A 37 15.06 19.46 -2.13
N ASN A 38 14.47 18.96 -3.21
CA ASN A 38 13.34 19.61 -3.87
C ASN A 38 12.15 19.75 -2.94
N MET A 39 11.89 18.69 -2.15
CA MET A 39 10.81 18.66 -1.18
C MET A 39 11.03 19.66 -0.05
N GLU A 40 12.24 19.74 0.49
CA GLU A 40 12.60 20.71 1.53
C GLU A 40 12.45 22.15 1.04
N PHE A 41 12.87 22.43 -0.20
CA PHE A 41 12.74 23.76 -0.80
C PHE A 41 11.27 24.13 -1.08
N ALA A 42 10.49 23.20 -1.68
CA ALA A 42 9.07 23.43 -1.92
C ALA A 42 8.28 23.60 -0.60
N ASP A 43 8.60 22.80 0.42
CA ASP A 43 8.02 22.92 1.76
C ASP A 43 8.27 24.30 2.39
N GLN A 44 9.50 24.81 2.24
CA GLN A 44 9.83 26.17 2.71
C GLN A 44 9.02 27.23 1.97
N LEU A 45 8.90 27.13 0.64
CA LEU A 45 8.11 28.08 -0.15
C LEU A 45 6.63 28.07 0.23
N MET A 46 6.09 26.89 0.58
CA MET A 46 4.69 26.70 0.99
C MET A 46 4.46 27.00 2.49
N GLY A 47 5.48 27.46 3.23
CA GLY A 47 5.37 27.82 4.64
C GLY A 47 5.26 26.62 5.59
N HIS A 48 5.90 25.51 5.27
CA HIS A 48 6.00 24.29 6.09
C HIS A 48 4.64 23.69 6.47
N PRO A 49 3.78 23.34 5.52
CA PRO A 49 2.43 22.85 5.80
C PRO A 49 2.41 21.63 6.73
N HIS A 50 3.38 20.72 6.61
CA HIS A 50 3.49 19.52 7.43
C HIS A 50 3.70 19.77 8.93
N ARG A 51 4.04 21.01 9.35
CA ARG A 51 4.24 21.37 10.77
C ARG A 51 2.95 21.77 11.48
N LYS A 52 1.82 21.86 10.76
CA LYS A 52 0.54 22.32 11.32
C LYS A 52 -0.27 21.21 12.00
N TYR A 53 0.14 19.95 11.87
CA TYR A 53 -0.55 18.78 12.41
C TYR A 53 0.44 17.69 12.84
N LYS A 54 -0.05 16.70 13.59
CA LYS A 54 0.75 15.53 13.97
C LYS A 54 0.85 14.57 12.81
N ILE A 55 1.91 13.75 12.74
CA ILE A 55 2.13 12.79 11.65
C ILE A 55 2.51 11.44 12.21
N ILE A 56 1.92 10.36 11.68
CA ILE A 56 2.39 8.99 11.77
C ILE A 56 2.99 8.63 10.42
N HIS A 57 4.27 8.29 10.38
CA HIS A 57 4.98 8.01 9.14
C HIS A 57 5.15 6.50 8.96
N VAL A 58 4.66 5.95 7.84
CA VAL A 58 4.56 4.50 7.62
C VAL A 58 5.41 4.07 6.42
N ALA A 59 6.41 3.22 6.68
CA ALA A 59 7.24 2.56 5.67
C ALA A 59 7.09 1.04 5.74
N GLY A 60 7.66 0.32 4.78
CA GLY A 60 7.67 -1.15 4.72
C GLY A 60 7.71 -1.68 3.30
N THR A 61 7.89 -2.97 3.14
CA THR A 61 7.77 -3.61 1.83
C THR A 61 6.30 -3.87 1.51
N ASN A 62 5.63 -4.68 2.29
CA ASN A 62 4.20 -4.97 2.18
C ASN A 62 3.44 -4.43 3.40
N GLY A 63 2.11 -4.29 3.28
CA GLY A 63 1.26 -3.92 4.42
C GLY A 63 1.16 -2.42 4.71
N LYS A 64 1.98 -1.55 4.12
CA LYS A 64 1.94 -0.09 4.36
C LYS A 64 0.53 0.47 4.26
N GLY A 65 -0.13 0.30 3.10
CA GLY A 65 -1.49 0.79 2.87
C GLY A 65 -2.51 0.21 3.87
N SER A 66 -2.45 -1.10 4.17
CA SER A 66 -3.36 -1.72 5.16
C SER A 66 -3.17 -1.13 6.56
N VAL A 67 -1.92 -1.02 7.03
CA VAL A 67 -1.60 -0.43 8.35
C VAL A 67 -2.02 1.04 8.39
N SER A 68 -1.74 1.81 7.33
CA SER A 68 -2.14 3.22 7.24
C SER A 68 -3.66 3.39 7.30
N ASN A 69 -4.42 2.58 6.57
CA ASN A 69 -5.88 2.65 6.59
C ASN A 69 -6.47 2.19 7.94
N MET A 70 -5.94 1.11 8.56
CA MET A 70 -6.39 0.66 9.89
C MET A 70 -6.14 1.72 10.96
N LEU A 71 -4.94 2.32 10.99
CA LEU A 71 -4.62 3.42 11.91
C LEU A 71 -5.55 4.61 11.70
N THR A 72 -5.78 4.99 10.45
CA THR A 72 -6.69 6.08 10.09
C THR A 72 -8.12 5.79 10.54
N SER A 73 -8.63 4.58 10.29
CA SER A 73 -9.97 4.16 10.72
C SER A 73 -10.15 4.26 12.23
N VAL A 74 -9.17 3.79 13.02
CA VAL A 74 -9.22 3.85 14.49
C VAL A 74 -9.12 5.28 14.99
N LEU A 75 -8.23 6.10 14.45
CA LEU A 75 -8.08 7.51 14.85
C LEU A 75 -9.33 8.32 14.54
N ALA A 76 -9.95 8.09 13.37
CA ALA A 76 -11.21 8.72 13.02
C ALA A 76 -12.36 8.27 13.94
N ALA A 77 -12.45 6.96 14.26
CA ALA A 77 -13.40 6.46 15.25
C ALA A 77 -13.19 7.04 16.65
N SER A 78 -11.98 7.53 16.93
CA SER A 78 -11.63 8.22 18.18
C SER A 78 -11.98 9.71 18.18
N GLY A 79 -12.69 10.18 17.15
CA GLY A 79 -13.18 11.56 17.05
C GLY A 79 -12.23 12.53 16.36
N LEU A 80 -11.11 12.06 15.79
CA LEU A 80 -10.13 12.92 15.12
C LEU A 80 -10.47 13.11 13.64
N LYS A 81 -10.13 14.28 13.09
CA LYS A 81 -10.07 14.54 11.66
C LYS A 81 -8.72 14.09 11.13
N VAL A 82 -8.70 12.99 10.38
CA VAL A 82 -7.47 12.30 9.99
C VAL A 82 -7.18 12.51 8.51
N GLY A 83 -6.03 13.09 8.18
CA GLY A 83 -5.48 13.05 6.82
C GLY A 83 -4.84 11.69 6.54
N LEU A 84 -5.09 11.13 5.37
CA LEU A 84 -4.51 9.87 4.91
C LEU A 84 -3.85 10.05 3.55
N TYR A 85 -2.54 9.81 3.47
CA TYR A 85 -1.79 9.77 2.23
C TYR A 85 -1.30 8.35 1.95
N THR A 86 -1.71 7.79 0.81
CA THR A 86 -1.35 6.41 0.38
C THR A 86 -0.99 6.35 -1.09
N SER A 87 -0.26 5.30 -1.48
CA SER A 87 0.07 5.03 -2.89
C SER A 87 0.27 3.53 -3.15
N PRO A 88 0.04 3.07 -4.39
CA PRO A 88 -0.57 3.78 -5.52
C PRO A 88 -2.09 3.91 -5.37
N HIS A 89 -2.74 4.66 -6.26
CA HIS A 89 -4.20 4.65 -6.44
C HIS A 89 -4.63 3.49 -7.37
N ILE A 90 -5.89 3.11 -7.31
CA ILE A 90 -6.48 2.05 -8.14
C ILE A 90 -7.28 2.63 -9.30
N LEU A 91 -8.27 3.46 -9.04
CA LEU A 91 -9.16 4.03 -10.07
C LEU A 91 -8.97 5.53 -10.25
N ASP A 92 -8.93 6.28 -9.15
CA ASP A 92 -8.88 7.74 -9.17
C ASP A 92 -7.61 8.23 -8.49
N PHE A 93 -6.89 9.13 -9.14
CA PHE A 93 -5.71 9.79 -8.59
C PHE A 93 -5.93 10.34 -7.18
N ARG A 94 -7.13 10.83 -6.88
CA ARG A 94 -7.50 11.44 -5.59
C ARG A 94 -7.56 10.44 -4.43
N GLU A 95 -7.60 9.13 -4.71
CA GLU A 95 -7.48 8.07 -3.69
C GLU A 95 -6.19 8.17 -2.87
N ARG A 96 -5.19 8.89 -3.40
CA ARG A 96 -3.93 9.13 -2.67
C ARG A 96 -4.09 10.08 -1.50
N MET A 97 -5.12 10.92 -1.51
CA MET A 97 -5.34 12.00 -0.55
C MET A 97 -6.77 11.94 -0.03
N ARG A 98 -6.92 11.46 1.19
CA ARG A 98 -8.23 11.29 1.84
C ARG A 98 -8.26 12.00 3.18
N ILE A 99 -9.42 12.46 3.58
CA ILE A 99 -9.73 12.86 4.95
C ILE A 99 -10.82 11.92 5.46
N VAL A 100 -10.54 11.34 6.63
CA VAL A 100 -11.46 10.41 7.30
C VAL A 100 -11.83 11.00 8.64
N GLU A 101 -13.13 11.11 8.87
CA GLU A 101 -13.76 11.64 10.08
C GLU A 101 -14.78 10.62 10.60
N PRO A 102 -15.31 10.77 11.82
CA PRO A 102 -16.40 9.91 12.29
C PRO A 102 -17.60 9.87 11.35
N SER A 103 -17.83 10.95 10.62
CA SER A 103 -18.92 11.11 9.64
C SER A 103 -18.70 10.40 8.32
N GLY A 104 -17.47 10.01 7.98
CA GLY A 104 -17.13 9.32 6.73
C GLY A 104 -15.78 9.69 6.16
N CYS A 105 -15.54 9.19 4.94
CA CYS A 105 -14.33 9.41 4.15
C CYS A 105 -14.63 10.33 2.96
N ARG A 106 -13.73 11.23 2.65
CA ARG A 106 -13.79 12.05 1.43
C ARG A 106 -12.42 12.17 0.77
N LEU A 107 -12.42 12.17 -0.55
CA LEU A 107 -11.24 12.43 -1.37
C LEU A 107 -10.99 13.94 -1.45
N VAL A 108 -9.76 14.32 -1.78
CA VAL A 108 -9.46 15.71 -2.19
C VAL A 108 -10.37 16.10 -3.37
N SER A 109 -10.89 17.32 -3.37
CA SER A 109 -11.75 17.78 -4.46
C SER A 109 -10.96 17.99 -5.76
N LYS A 110 -11.61 17.81 -6.91
CA LYS A 110 -11.01 18.11 -8.21
C LYS A 110 -10.63 19.58 -8.35
N GLU A 111 -11.44 20.45 -7.74
CA GLU A 111 -11.20 21.89 -7.71
C GLU A 111 -9.91 22.22 -6.96
N TYR A 112 -9.71 21.69 -5.75
CA TYR A 112 -8.48 21.89 -4.99
C TYR A 112 -7.23 21.41 -5.75
N VAL A 113 -7.31 20.22 -6.37
CA VAL A 113 -6.21 19.68 -7.19
C VAL A 113 -5.88 20.64 -8.34
N TRP A 114 -6.92 21.13 -9.03
CA TRP A 114 -6.77 22.06 -10.15
C TRP A 114 -6.14 23.39 -9.70
N GLU A 115 -6.64 24.01 -8.62
CA GLU A 115 -6.11 25.25 -8.05
C GLU A 115 -4.66 25.10 -7.60
N PHE A 116 -4.35 24.02 -6.87
CA PHE A 116 -3.00 23.75 -6.38
C PHE A 116 -1.98 23.61 -7.52
N ILE A 117 -2.31 22.86 -8.57
CA ILE A 117 -1.41 22.72 -9.72
C ILE A 117 -1.23 24.07 -10.43
N HIS A 118 -2.29 24.83 -10.66
CA HIS A 118 -2.18 26.15 -11.30
C HIS A 118 -1.35 27.15 -10.47
N GLN A 119 -1.50 27.12 -9.16
CA GLN A 119 -0.75 28.01 -8.27
C GLN A 119 0.75 27.71 -8.26
N TRP A 120 1.12 26.43 -8.31
CA TRP A 120 2.50 26.01 -8.05
C TRP A 120 3.22 25.44 -9.29
N GLN A 121 2.60 25.43 -10.45
CA GLN A 121 3.16 24.82 -11.67
C GLN A 121 4.55 25.36 -12.00
N ASP A 122 4.76 26.67 -11.96
CA ASP A 122 6.07 27.27 -12.28
C ASP A 122 7.15 26.82 -11.31
N THR A 123 6.81 26.65 -10.03
CA THR A 123 7.73 26.13 -9.01
C THR A 123 8.10 24.67 -9.30
N PHE A 124 7.11 23.84 -9.64
CA PHE A 124 7.34 22.43 -9.98
C PHE A 124 8.25 22.27 -11.19
N ASP A 125 8.06 23.13 -12.19
CA ASP A 125 8.88 23.16 -13.39
C ASP A 125 10.31 23.60 -13.11
N HIS A 126 10.46 24.67 -12.33
CA HIS A 126 11.77 25.22 -11.98
C HIS A 126 12.62 24.22 -11.16
N LEU A 127 11.98 23.47 -10.25
CA LEU A 127 12.62 22.45 -9.42
C LEU A 127 12.73 21.10 -10.13
N ASP A 128 12.20 20.94 -11.33
CA ASP A 128 12.10 19.67 -12.04
C ASP A 128 11.52 18.56 -11.14
N MET A 129 10.41 18.86 -10.43
CA MET A 129 9.82 17.92 -9.47
C MET A 129 9.23 16.69 -10.16
N SER A 130 9.36 15.54 -9.52
CA SER A 130 8.70 14.31 -9.96
C SER A 130 7.20 14.34 -9.64
N PHE A 131 6.43 13.48 -10.31
CA PHE A 131 5.02 13.28 -10.01
C PHE A 131 4.76 12.97 -8.51
N PHE A 132 5.61 12.14 -7.89
CA PHE A 132 5.44 11.77 -6.50
C PHE A 132 5.74 12.94 -5.56
N GLU A 133 6.74 13.74 -5.83
CA GLU A 133 7.04 14.98 -5.07
C GLU A 133 5.88 15.96 -5.13
N ILE A 134 5.33 16.22 -6.34
CA ILE A 134 4.18 17.12 -6.52
C ILE A 134 2.96 16.62 -5.72
N THR A 135 2.64 15.33 -5.84
CA THR A 135 1.48 14.77 -5.13
C THR A 135 1.65 14.73 -3.62
N THR A 136 2.88 14.53 -3.15
CA THR A 136 3.21 14.60 -1.71
C THR A 136 3.04 16.04 -1.20
N MET A 137 3.59 17.04 -1.90
CA MET A 137 3.41 18.45 -1.50
C MET A 137 1.95 18.88 -1.53
N MET A 138 1.19 18.44 -2.54
CA MET A 138 -0.26 18.69 -2.62
C MET A 138 -0.99 18.12 -1.40
N ALA A 139 -0.68 16.87 -1.02
CA ALA A 139 -1.28 16.23 0.15
C ALA A 139 -0.96 17.00 1.44
N LEU A 140 0.32 17.32 1.68
CA LEU A 140 0.73 18.04 2.87
C LEU A 140 0.07 19.42 2.96
N ASN A 141 -0.04 20.13 1.84
CA ASN A 141 -0.70 21.43 1.78
C ASN A 141 -2.21 21.33 2.01
N TRP A 142 -2.88 20.34 1.38
CA TRP A 142 -4.31 20.12 1.55
C TRP A 142 -4.68 19.77 2.99
N PHE A 143 -3.93 18.89 3.65
CA PHE A 143 -4.16 18.56 5.05
C PHE A 143 -4.02 19.78 5.98
N ALA A 144 -3.07 20.67 5.67
CA ALA A 144 -2.93 21.93 6.41
C ALA A 144 -4.08 22.91 6.16
N HIS A 145 -4.57 22.98 4.91
CA HIS A 145 -5.73 23.80 4.53
C HIS A 145 -7.01 23.31 5.23
N GLU A 146 -7.15 22.01 5.35
CA GLU A 146 -8.29 21.35 5.97
C GLU A 146 -8.21 21.26 7.50
N GLU A 147 -7.13 21.74 8.10
CA GLU A 147 -6.92 21.75 9.55
C GLU A 147 -7.13 20.37 10.20
N VAL A 148 -6.48 19.33 9.63
CA VAL A 148 -6.55 17.97 10.19
C VAL A 148 -5.81 17.89 11.53
N ASP A 149 -6.27 17.04 12.44
CA ASP A 149 -5.62 16.81 13.74
C ASP A 149 -4.33 16.03 13.62
N ILE A 150 -4.36 15.01 12.75
CA ILE A 150 -3.26 14.06 12.54
C ILE A 150 -3.29 13.52 11.11
N VAL A 151 -2.10 13.23 10.58
CA VAL A 151 -1.94 12.61 9.26
C VAL A 151 -1.27 11.24 9.40
N VAL A 152 -1.81 10.24 8.72
CA VAL A 152 -1.12 8.98 8.45
C VAL A 152 -0.50 9.07 7.06
N LEU A 153 0.83 9.09 7.01
CA LEU A 153 1.63 9.38 5.82
C LEU A 153 2.40 8.12 5.39
N GLU A 154 1.98 7.50 4.29
CA GLU A 154 2.66 6.34 3.71
C GLU A 154 3.82 6.78 2.81
N THR A 155 5.00 6.15 2.94
CA THR A 155 6.12 6.32 2.00
C THR A 155 5.79 5.72 0.63
N GLY A 156 6.28 6.36 -0.44
CA GLY A 156 6.18 5.78 -1.79
C GLY A 156 7.14 4.61 -1.98
N LEU A 157 8.43 4.84 -1.72
CA LEU A 157 9.50 3.88 -1.94
C LEU A 157 10.64 4.04 -0.92
N GLY A 158 11.05 2.95 -0.30
CA GLY A 158 12.13 2.98 0.69
C GLY A 158 11.72 3.72 1.97
N GLY A 159 12.36 4.83 2.24
CA GLY A 159 12.12 5.70 3.40
C GLY A 159 13.14 6.84 3.46
N ARG A 160 14.45 6.55 3.48
CA ARG A 160 15.53 7.53 3.68
C ARG A 160 15.50 8.68 2.68
N LEU A 161 15.30 8.37 1.40
CA LEU A 161 15.29 9.34 0.29
C LEU A 161 13.88 9.52 -0.31
N ASP A 162 12.84 9.04 0.41
CA ASP A 162 11.46 9.18 -0.01
C ASP A 162 10.99 10.64 0.15
N SER A 163 10.20 11.11 -0.79
CA SER A 163 9.67 12.50 -0.79
C SER A 163 8.87 12.83 0.48
N THR A 164 8.31 11.84 1.15
CA THR A 164 7.60 12.04 2.42
C THR A 164 8.53 12.28 3.61
N ASN A 165 9.84 12.01 3.48
CA ASN A 165 10.77 11.99 4.63
C ASN A 165 11.28 13.35 5.09
N ILE A 166 10.68 14.44 4.64
CA ILE A 166 10.91 15.81 5.14
C ILE A 166 10.26 16.05 6.52
N VAL A 167 9.41 15.13 6.96
CA VAL A 167 8.61 15.28 8.19
C VAL A 167 9.34 14.79 9.45
N THR A 168 8.92 15.31 10.61
CA THR A 168 9.25 14.75 11.93
C THR A 168 7.95 14.20 12.55
N PRO A 169 7.73 12.88 12.49
CA PRO A 169 6.48 12.29 12.96
C PRO A 169 6.42 12.19 14.49
N VAL A 170 5.23 11.96 15.04
CA VAL A 170 5.06 11.56 16.45
C VAL A 170 5.31 10.06 16.65
N LEU A 171 5.18 9.28 15.57
CA LEU A 171 5.43 7.84 15.55
C LEU A 171 5.89 7.41 14.15
N SER A 172 6.97 6.64 14.07
CA SER A 172 7.39 5.93 12.85
C SER A 172 6.92 4.48 12.90
N VAL A 173 6.40 3.95 11.80
CA VAL A 173 5.96 2.56 11.68
C VAL A 173 6.63 1.92 10.47
N ILE A 174 7.28 0.77 10.65
CA ILE A 174 7.88 -0.02 9.58
C ILE A 174 7.17 -1.38 9.58
N THR A 175 6.36 -1.66 8.57
CA THR A 175 5.46 -2.83 8.58
C THR A 175 6.22 -4.14 8.50
N ASN A 176 7.04 -4.30 7.47
CA ASN A 176 7.94 -5.45 7.31
C ASN A 176 9.07 -5.15 6.31
N ILE A 177 10.01 -6.09 6.23
CA ILE A 177 11.10 -6.08 5.23
C ILE A 177 10.97 -7.33 4.36
N GLY A 178 11.06 -7.13 3.06
CA GLY A 178 11.09 -8.21 2.06
C GLY A 178 11.81 -7.72 0.81
N LEU A 179 12.24 -8.65 -0.03
CA LEU A 179 12.88 -8.34 -1.31
C LEU A 179 11.84 -7.75 -2.27
N ASP A 180 12.02 -6.49 -2.59
CA ASP A 180 11.26 -5.74 -3.58
C ASP A 180 12.02 -4.49 -3.97
N HIS A 181 11.93 -4.05 -5.22
CA HIS A 181 12.68 -2.90 -5.75
C HIS A 181 14.19 -3.00 -5.50
N CYS A 182 14.76 -4.20 -5.69
CA CYS A 182 16.15 -4.49 -5.34
C CYS A 182 17.17 -3.63 -6.11
N ASP A 183 16.85 -3.26 -7.34
CA ASP A 183 17.61 -2.34 -8.18
C ASP A 183 17.77 -0.92 -7.60
N MET A 184 16.90 -0.51 -6.66
CA MET A 184 16.91 0.83 -6.04
C MET A 184 17.20 0.82 -4.54
N LEU A 185 16.78 -0.23 -3.83
CA LEU A 185 16.86 -0.30 -2.37
C LEU A 185 17.95 -1.23 -1.84
N GLY A 186 18.60 -2.01 -2.74
CA GLY A 186 19.61 -3.00 -2.40
C GLY A 186 19.13 -4.43 -2.56
N GLU A 187 20.08 -5.36 -2.70
CA GLU A 187 19.84 -6.76 -3.04
C GLU A 187 19.60 -7.66 -1.81
N THR A 188 19.79 -7.11 -0.60
CA THR A 188 19.70 -7.84 0.66
C THR A 188 18.66 -7.23 1.61
N LEU A 189 18.11 -8.07 2.51
CA LEU A 189 17.18 -7.59 3.54
C LEU A 189 17.78 -6.48 4.43
N PRO A 190 19.06 -6.55 4.87
CA PRO A 190 19.67 -5.46 5.63
C PRO A 190 19.77 -4.12 4.88
N GLU A 191 20.05 -4.13 3.58
CA GLU A 191 20.09 -2.92 2.77
C GLU A 191 18.72 -2.28 2.65
N ILE A 192 17.70 -3.09 2.34
CA ILE A 192 16.31 -2.62 2.27
C ILE A 192 15.83 -2.11 3.64
N ALA A 193 16.22 -2.79 4.72
CA ALA A 193 15.93 -2.33 6.09
C ALA A 193 16.59 -0.98 6.40
N PHE A 194 17.83 -0.76 5.95
CA PHE A 194 18.54 0.51 6.12
C PHE A 194 17.80 1.66 5.41
N GLU A 195 17.35 1.48 4.17
CA GLU A 195 16.58 2.48 3.45
C GLU A 195 15.26 2.82 4.16
N LYS A 196 14.52 1.80 4.63
CA LYS A 196 13.25 2.01 5.34
C LYS A 196 13.46 2.62 6.74
N ALA A 197 14.53 2.26 7.43
CA ALA A 197 14.91 2.84 8.72
C ALA A 197 15.23 4.35 8.63
N GLY A 198 15.37 4.90 7.42
CA GLY A 198 15.55 6.33 7.20
C GLY A 198 14.42 7.22 7.73
N ILE A 199 13.22 6.67 7.98
CA ILE A 199 12.10 7.40 8.60
C ILE A 199 12.22 7.52 10.14
N ILE A 200 13.19 6.84 10.76
CA ILE A 200 13.45 6.92 12.21
C ILE A 200 14.09 8.27 12.52
N LYS A 201 13.47 9.05 13.39
CA LYS A 201 13.89 10.41 13.76
C LYS A 201 14.30 10.49 15.24
N PRO A 202 15.10 11.50 15.64
CA PRO A 202 15.50 11.68 17.04
C PRO A 202 14.30 11.79 17.98
N LYS A 203 14.35 11.08 19.12
CA LYS A 203 13.31 11.08 20.17
C LYS A 203 11.92 10.58 19.75
N VAL A 204 11.79 10.07 18.53
CA VAL A 204 10.53 9.55 18.01
C VAL A 204 10.47 8.04 18.21
N PRO A 205 9.40 7.51 18.85
CA PRO A 205 9.19 6.08 18.92
C PRO A 205 9.03 5.46 17.53
N VAL A 206 9.46 4.21 17.42
CA VAL A 206 9.32 3.41 16.19
C VAL A 206 8.74 2.04 16.51
N VAL A 207 7.76 1.63 15.71
CA VAL A 207 7.21 0.27 15.67
C VAL A 207 7.71 -0.43 14.42
N VAL A 208 8.31 -1.61 14.61
CA VAL A 208 8.64 -2.56 13.53
C VAL A 208 7.66 -3.72 13.63
N GLY A 209 6.91 -3.98 12.56
CA GLY A 209 5.82 -4.96 12.56
C GLY A 209 6.29 -6.39 12.70
N GLU A 210 7.35 -6.74 11.98
CA GLU A 210 7.91 -8.10 11.96
C GLU A 210 9.41 -8.05 12.28
N SER A 211 9.83 -8.79 13.31
CA SER A 211 11.26 -8.99 13.61
C SER A 211 11.86 -10.05 12.67
N HIS A 212 13.13 -9.86 12.32
CA HIS A 212 13.88 -10.82 11.52
C HIS A 212 15.36 -10.79 11.90
N PRO A 213 16.05 -11.94 12.03
CA PRO A 213 17.45 -12.00 12.46
C PRO A 213 18.38 -11.09 11.64
N ASP A 214 18.16 -10.99 10.34
CA ASP A 214 19.00 -10.20 9.44
C ASP A 214 18.73 -8.69 9.52
N THR A 215 17.56 -8.24 10.00
CA THR A 215 17.16 -6.84 9.96
C THR A 215 17.05 -6.17 11.32
N ASP A 216 16.80 -6.89 12.40
CA ASP A 216 16.62 -6.34 13.76
C ASP A 216 17.79 -5.45 14.16
N SER A 217 19.03 -5.91 13.93
CA SER A 217 20.24 -5.15 14.24
C SER A 217 20.39 -3.85 13.45
N VAL A 218 19.76 -3.73 12.29
CA VAL A 218 19.74 -2.49 11.49
C VAL A 218 18.89 -1.44 12.18
N PHE A 219 17.69 -1.82 12.64
CA PHE A 219 16.80 -0.92 13.37
C PHE A 219 17.37 -0.51 14.71
N GLU A 220 17.91 -1.45 15.47
CA GLU A 220 18.58 -1.18 16.76
C GLU A 220 19.72 -0.17 16.60
N ARG A 221 20.60 -0.39 15.63
CA ARG A 221 21.69 0.55 15.32
C ARG A 221 21.14 1.90 14.91
N LYS A 222 20.13 1.95 14.03
CA LYS A 222 19.57 3.22 13.56
C LYS A 222 18.98 4.02 14.72
N VAL A 223 18.18 3.41 15.59
CA VAL A 223 17.62 4.07 16.77
C VAL A 223 18.74 4.58 17.69
N LEU A 224 19.75 3.76 17.94
CA LEU A 224 20.89 4.15 18.76
C LEU A 224 21.64 5.35 18.14
N TYR A 225 22.08 5.24 16.89
CA TYR A 225 22.87 6.30 16.24
C TYR A 225 22.08 7.60 16.06
N THR A 226 20.78 7.53 15.76
CA THR A 226 19.93 8.71 15.60
C THR A 226 19.79 9.48 16.91
N ASN A 227 19.96 8.83 18.06
CA ASN A 227 19.81 9.41 19.40
C ASN A 227 21.13 9.53 20.18
N LEU A 228 22.29 9.30 19.58
CA LEU A 228 23.59 9.34 20.27
C LEU A 228 23.89 10.70 20.89
N SER A 229 23.59 11.80 20.19
CA SER A 229 23.74 13.16 20.72
C SER A 229 22.81 13.45 21.91
N GLU A 230 21.76 12.67 22.09
CA GLU A 230 20.79 12.74 23.17
C GLU A 230 21.07 11.73 24.28
N ALA A 231 22.09 10.87 24.11
CA ALA A 231 22.42 9.81 25.05
C ALA A 231 22.73 10.35 26.45
N GLU A 232 23.37 11.52 26.54
CA GLU A 232 23.64 12.21 27.80
C GLU A 232 22.34 12.71 28.45
N PHE A 233 21.37 13.15 27.65
CA PHE A 233 20.08 13.65 28.11
C PHE A 233 19.11 12.51 28.50
N MET A 234 19.08 11.44 27.72
CA MET A 234 18.24 10.25 27.98
C MET A 234 18.84 9.28 29.02
N GLY A 235 20.06 9.52 29.45
CA GLY A 235 20.71 8.88 30.61
C GLY A 235 21.15 7.44 30.41
N SER A 236 20.71 6.69 29.40
CA SER A 236 21.18 5.32 29.18
C SER A 236 20.80 4.74 27.82
N ARG A 237 21.58 3.77 27.33
CA ARG A 237 21.24 2.94 26.15
C ARG A 237 19.86 2.31 26.28
N THR A 238 19.45 1.88 27.47
CA THR A 238 18.14 1.29 27.73
C THR A 238 16.99 2.27 27.45
N ALA A 239 17.12 3.55 27.84
CA ALA A 239 16.11 4.56 27.56
C ALA A 239 15.98 4.83 26.04
N ILE A 240 17.10 4.86 25.30
CA ILE A 240 17.08 5.01 23.84
C ILE A 240 16.41 3.78 23.19
N MET A 241 16.78 2.58 23.63
CA MET A 241 16.22 1.35 23.07
C MET A 241 14.74 1.17 23.39
N SER A 242 14.20 1.84 24.45
CA SER A 242 12.76 1.85 24.72
C SER A 242 11.92 2.58 23.67
N LEU A 243 12.54 3.32 22.76
CA LEU A 243 11.87 3.90 21.58
C LEU A 243 11.57 2.86 20.48
N LEU A 244 12.23 1.70 20.50
CA LEU A 244 12.04 0.64 19.50
C LEU A 244 11.10 -0.43 20.06
N THR A 245 10.05 -0.73 19.29
CA THR A 245 9.08 -1.78 19.60
C THR A 245 8.96 -2.73 18.40
N PHE A 246 9.18 -4.01 18.60
CA PHE A 246 8.83 -5.06 17.63
C PHE A 246 7.44 -5.57 17.95
N ALA A 247 6.50 -5.35 17.02
CA ALA A 247 5.10 -5.64 17.25
C ALA A 247 4.82 -7.15 17.44
N ASP A 248 5.51 -8.00 16.71
CA ASP A 248 5.38 -9.46 16.83
C ASP A 248 5.96 -10.02 18.14
N LYS A 249 6.87 -9.30 18.80
CA LYS A 249 7.37 -9.64 20.15
C LYS A 249 6.40 -9.20 21.25
N VAL A 250 5.68 -8.09 21.05
CA VAL A 250 4.66 -7.59 22.00
C VAL A 250 3.34 -8.36 21.83
N TYR A 251 2.98 -8.63 20.59
CA TYR A 251 1.77 -9.38 20.21
C TYR A 251 2.16 -10.64 19.44
N PRO A 252 2.70 -11.69 20.09
CA PRO A 252 3.16 -12.91 19.43
C PRO A 252 2.00 -13.67 18.75
N SER A 253 0.77 -13.50 19.26
CA SER A 253 -0.45 -14.02 18.65
C SER A 253 -1.63 -13.06 18.85
N LEU A 254 -2.65 -13.16 18.00
CA LEU A 254 -3.94 -12.46 18.17
C LEU A 254 -4.95 -13.29 18.97
N TRP A 255 -4.48 -14.38 19.65
CA TRP A 255 -5.33 -15.52 19.96
C TRP A 255 -6.35 -15.30 21.09
N ASP A 256 -6.18 -14.38 22.00
CA ASP A 256 -7.06 -14.33 23.16
C ASP A 256 -8.18 -13.28 23.04
N ASP A 257 -7.84 -12.01 22.74
CA ASP A 257 -8.83 -10.92 22.72
C ASP A 257 -9.22 -10.40 21.32
N HIS A 258 -8.46 -10.76 20.27
CA HIS A 258 -8.57 -10.18 18.94
C HIS A 258 -8.83 -11.21 17.83
N LYS A 259 -9.01 -12.47 18.19
CA LYS A 259 -9.20 -13.62 17.28
C LYS A 259 -10.38 -13.44 16.33
N ASP A 260 -11.45 -12.82 16.79
CA ASP A 260 -12.66 -12.59 16.04
C ASP A 260 -12.57 -11.39 15.07
N ILE A 261 -11.53 -10.55 15.21
CA ILE A 261 -11.32 -9.41 14.30
C ILE A 261 -11.09 -9.91 12.89
N LEU A 262 -10.14 -10.83 12.68
CA LEU A 262 -9.75 -11.28 11.35
C LEU A 262 -10.91 -11.92 10.56
N SER A 263 -11.76 -12.71 11.24
CA SER A 263 -12.91 -13.37 10.59
C SER A 263 -14.04 -12.42 10.23
N LYS A 264 -14.10 -11.23 10.83
CA LYS A 264 -15.13 -10.22 10.63
C LYS A 264 -14.67 -9.05 9.77
N MET A 265 -13.37 -8.93 9.49
CA MET A 265 -12.82 -7.81 8.73
C MET A 265 -13.34 -7.78 7.30
N ASP A 266 -13.52 -6.56 6.81
CA ASP A 266 -13.71 -6.28 5.39
C ASP A 266 -12.41 -6.49 4.56
N LEU A 267 -11.24 -6.51 5.21
CA LEU A 267 -9.93 -6.87 4.65
C LEU A 267 -9.60 -8.32 5.01
N GLN A 268 -10.06 -9.29 4.22
CA GLN A 268 -10.03 -10.73 4.58
C GLN A 268 -8.74 -11.50 4.27
N GLY A 269 -7.69 -10.86 3.76
CA GLY A 269 -6.40 -11.53 3.54
C GLY A 269 -5.77 -12.02 4.84
N GLU A 270 -5.37 -13.30 4.94
CA GLU A 270 -4.74 -13.87 6.15
C GLU A 270 -3.49 -13.09 6.60
N TYR A 271 -2.78 -12.46 5.67
CA TYR A 271 -1.62 -11.60 5.95
C TYR A 271 -1.99 -10.37 6.81
N GLN A 272 -3.28 -9.98 6.89
CA GLN A 272 -3.73 -8.88 7.74
C GLN A 272 -3.49 -9.16 9.23
N GLN A 273 -3.37 -10.41 9.64
CA GLN A 273 -2.99 -10.75 11.01
C GLN A 273 -1.70 -10.05 11.47
N LYS A 274 -0.72 -9.96 10.59
CA LYS A 274 0.55 -9.27 10.85
C LYS A 274 0.36 -7.76 10.91
N ASN A 275 -0.44 -7.21 10.00
CA ASN A 275 -0.76 -5.79 9.98
C ASN A 275 -1.53 -5.35 11.23
N ILE A 276 -2.49 -6.14 11.70
CA ILE A 276 -3.24 -5.88 12.94
C ILE A 276 -2.30 -5.79 14.14
N ARG A 277 -1.34 -6.71 14.28
CA ARG A 277 -0.35 -6.66 15.38
C ARG A 277 0.47 -5.37 15.35
N THR A 278 0.89 -4.95 14.15
CA THR A 278 1.59 -3.68 13.95
C THR A 278 0.73 -2.49 14.38
N VAL A 279 -0.55 -2.49 14.01
CA VAL A 279 -1.52 -1.46 14.41
C VAL A 279 -1.71 -1.43 15.92
N LEU A 280 -1.93 -2.57 16.57
CA LEU A 280 -2.12 -2.64 18.02
C LEU A 280 -0.90 -2.09 18.77
N ALA A 281 0.31 -2.46 18.38
CA ALA A 281 1.54 -1.92 18.96
C ALA A 281 1.67 -0.41 18.75
N ALA A 282 1.28 0.09 17.58
CA ALA A 282 1.26 1.53 17.28
C ALA A 282 0.24 2.28 18.16
N LEU A 283 -0.97 1.73 18.33
CA LEU A 283 -2.01 2.32 19.18
C LEU A 283 -1.59 2.40 20.65
N ASP A 284 -0.88 1.40 21.18
CA ASP A 284 -0.34 1.44 22.54
C ASP A 284 0.65 2.59 22.74
N ILE A 285 1.47 2.86 21.73
CA ILE A 285 2.41 3.99 21.78
C ILE A 285 1.65 5.31 21.68
N LEU A 286 0.68 5.42 20.76
CA LEU A 286 -0.12 6.62 20.60
C LEU A 286 -0.92 6.96 21.88
N LYS A 287 -1.47 5.95 22.56
CA LYS A 287 -2.10 6.13 23.89
C LYS A 287 -1.10 6.71 24.92
N LYS A 288 0.14 6.17 24.97
CA LYS A 288 1.20 6.68 25.87
C LYS A 288 1.62 8.11 25.54
N LEU A 289 1.52 8.52 24.27
CA LEU A 289 1.80 9.88 23.80
C LEU A 289 0.62 10.85 24.04
N GLY A 290 -0.47 10.38 24.64
CA GLY A 290 -1.64 11.21 24.95
C GLY A 290 -2.54 11.49 23.75
N ILE A 291 -2.44 10.72 22.68
CA ILE A 291 -3.40 10.77 21.57
C ILE A 291 -4.71 10.14 22.05
N ALA A 292 -5.80 10.88 21.89
CA ALA A 292 -7.12 10.40 22.28
C ALA A 292 -7.49 9.11 21.53
N MET A 293 -8.00 8.12 22.24
CA MET A 293 -8.45 6.85 21.67
C MET A 293 -9.87 6.55 22.11
N ALA A 294 -10.65 5.97 21.20
CA ALA A 294 -11.95 5.41 21.48
C ALA A 294 -11.89 4.24 22.47
N ALA A 295 -13.04 3.78 22.94
CA ALA A 295 -13.13 2.55 23.73
C ALA A 295 -12.68 1.34 22.90
N ASP A 296 -12.20 0.28 23.57
CA ASP A 296 -11.66 -0.91 22.88
C ASP A 296 -12.67 -1.57 21.91
N ALA A 297 -13.96 -1.53 22.22
CA ALA A 297 -15.00 -2.04 21.34
C ALA A 297 -15.09 -1.24 20.02
N ASP A 298 -14.96 0.08 20.10
CA ASP A 298 -14.97 0.97 18.92
C ASP A 298 -13.68 0.83 18.10
N ILE A 299 -12.53 0.64 18.77
CA ILE A 299 -11.25 0.33 18.12
C ILE A 299 -11.38 -0.98 17.32
N LYS A 300 -11.92 -2.05 17.93
CA LYS A 300 -12.18 -3.32 17.24
C LYS A 300 -13.10 -3.14 16.04
N SER A 301 -14.21 -2.43 16.23
CA SER A 301 -15.14 -2.11 15.15
C SER A 301 -14.49 -1.32 14.03
N ALA A 302 -13.64 -0.34 14.34
CA ALA A 302 -12.93 0.45 13.35
C ALA A 302 -11.93 -0.39 12.53
N ILE A 303 -11.23 -1.35 13.16
CA ILE A 303 -10.35 -2.28 12.46
C ILE A 303 -11.16 -3.21 11.56
N VAL A 304 -12.27 -3.75 12.05
CA VAL A 304 -13.16 -4.65 11.28
C VAL A 304 -13.71 -3.98 10.01
N HIS A 305 -14.05 -2.71 10.06
CA HIS A 305 -14.65 -1.96 8.96
C HIS A 305 -13.68 -0.97 8.30
N THR A 306 -12.40 -1.32 8.25
CA THR A 306 -11.34 -0.44 7.74
C THR A 306 -11.58 -0.02 6.30
N ALA A 307 -11.85 -0.97 5.39
CA ALA A 307 -12.04 -0.67 3.97
C ALA A 307 -13.27 0.23 3.75
N ALA A 308 -14.38 -0.08 4.38
CA ALA A 308 -15.61 0.71 4.29
C ALA A 308 -15.44 2.14 4.86
N ARG A 309 -14.70 2.30 5.97
CA ARG A 309 -14.48 3.61 6.60
C ARG A 309 -13.50 4.50 5.86
N THR A 310 -12.56 3.91 5.14
CA THR A 310 -11.45 4.64 4.49
C THR A 310 -11.52 4.62 2.96
N ASP A 311 -12.55 4.00 2.37
CA ASP A 311 -12.67 3.79 0.93
C ASP A 311 -11.42 3.11 0.33
N PHE A 312 -10.99 2.01 0.97
CA PHE A 312 -9.75 1.31 0.64
C PHE A 312 -10.02 0.06 -0.20
N HIS A 313 -9.41 -0.02 -1.37
CA HIS A 313 -9.63 -1.04 -2.39
C HIS A 313 -8.41 -1.92 -2.66
N GLY A 314 -8.63 -3.07 -3.31
CA GLY A 314 -7.60 -3.92 -3.88
C GLY A 314 -6.78 -4.73 -2.87
N ARG A 315 -7.34 -5.06 -1.71
CA ARG A 315 -6.71 -5.91 -0.68
C ARG A 315 -7.63 -7.04 -0.27
N TRP A 316 -7.52 -8.17 -0.95
CA TRP A 316 -8.43 -9.31 -0.81
C TRP A 316 -9.90 -8.85 -0.87
N GLU A 317 -10.17 -7.98 -1.82
CA GLU A 317 -11.47 -7.33 -1.97
C GLU A 317 -12.42 -8.23 -2.74
N LYS A 318 -13.59 -8.46 -2.16
CA LYS A 318 -14.66 -9.19 -2.82
C LYS A 318 -15.37 -8.28 -3.82
N LEU A 319 -15.33 -8.66 -5.09
CA LEU A 319 -15.98 -7.93 -6.19
C LEU A 319 -17.39 -8.46 -6.51
N SER A 320 -17.63 -9.77 -6.30
CA SER A 320 -18.91 -10.41 -6.57
C SER A 320 -19.14 -11.61 -5.65
N ASP A 321 -20.41 -11.90 -5.37
CA ASP A 321 -20.84 -13.11 -4.66
C ASP A 321 -21.12 -14.29 -5.62
N THR A 322 -21.46 -14.00 -6.88
CA THR A 322 -21.81 -15.03 -7.89
C THR A 322 -21.36 -14.59 -9.29
N PRO A 323 -20.29 -15.19 -9.85
CA PRO A 323 -19.33 -16.10 -9.17
C PRO A 323 -18.57 -15.39 -8.04
N TYR A 324 -18.19 -16.13 -7.01
CA TYR A 324 -17.40 -15.55 -5.91
C TYR A 324 -16.06 -15.05 -6.46
N THR A 325 -15.90 -13.72 -6.48
CA THR A 325 -14.76 -13.09 -7.13
C THR A 325 -14.04 -12.16 -6.17
N ILE A 326 -12.73 -12.36 -6.04
CA ILE A 326 -11.85 -11.53 -5.21
C ILE A 326 -10.71 -10.96 -6.03
N CYS A 327 -10.23 -9.78 -5.63
CA CYS A 327 -9.01 -9.20 -6.19
C CYS A 327 -8.01 -8.78 -5.12
N ASP A 328 -6.71 -8.82 -5.47
CA ASP A 328 -5.63 -8.35 -4.61
C ASP A 328 -4.45 -7.81 -5.43
N ILE A 329 -3.93 -6.64 -5.06
CA ILE A 329 -2.81 -6.00 -5.78
C ILE A 329 -1.42 -6.53 -5.39
N GLY A 330 -1.33 -7.62 -4.63
CA GLY A 330 -0.08 -8.31 -4.36
C GLY A 330 0.67 -8.62 -5.67
N HIS A 331 1.95 -8.24 -5.74
CA HIS A 331 2.70 -8.27 -6.99
C HIS A 331 4.16 -8.72 -6.84
N ASN A 332 4.59 -9.04 -5.63
CA ASN A 332 5.89 -9.62 -5.33
C ASN A 332 5.74 -11.04 -4.77
N GLU A 333 6.82 -11.81 -4.78
CA GLU A 333 6.81 -13.20 -4.30
C GLU A 333 6.20 -13.31 -2.90
N HIS A 334 6.66 -12.44 -1.98
CA HIS A 334 6.22 -12.48 -0.59
C HIS A 334 4.70 -12.28 -0.44
N GLY A 335 4.10 -11.34 -1.17
CA GLY A 335 2.64 -11.10 -1.15
C GLY A 335 1.86 -12.24 -1.82
N LEU A 336 2.27 -12.66 -3.02
CA LEU A 336 1.58 -13.67 -3.80
C LEU A 336 1.62 -15.07 -3.15
N LYS A 337 2.71 -15.39 -2.45
CA LYS A 337 2.79 -16.62 -1.65
C LYS A 337 1.65 -16.74 -0.64
N TYR A 338 1.33 -15.67 0.08
CA TYR A 338 0.19 -15.66 1.03
C TYR A 338 -1.15 -15.79 0.31
N ASN A 339 -1.33 -15.04 -0.78
CA ASN A 339 -2.57 -15.08 -1.55
C ASN A 339 -2.83 -16.49 -2.10
N PHE A 340 -1.86 -17.09 -2.74
CA PHE A 340 -2.00 -18.42 -3.31
C PHE A 340 -2.17 -19.52 -2.24
N ALA A 341 -1.48 -19.40 -1.10
CA ALA A 341 -1.69 -20.31 0.02
C ALA A 341 -3.11 -20.21 0.60
N GLN A 342 -3.68 -19.00 0.69
CA GLN A 342 -5.06 -18.79 1.15
C GLN A 342 -6.06 -19.34 0.13
N LEU A 343 -5.85 -19.15 -1.17
CA LEU A 343 -6.69 -19.76 -2.22
C LEU A 343 -6.69 -21.27 -2.13
N GLN A 344 -5.51 -21.89 -1.94
CA GLN A 344 -5.39 -23.35 -1.77
C GLN A 344 -6.21 -23.83 -0.56
N LYS A 345 -6.13 -23.15 0.60
CA LYS A 345 -6.94 -23.49 1.77
C LYS A 345 -8.44 -23.38 1.51
N MET A 346 -8.87 -22.36 0.75
CA MET A 346 -10.29 -22.20 0.37
C MET A 346 -10.75 -23.35 -0.51
N MET A 347 -9.92 -23.84 -1.44
CA MET A 347 -10.22 -25.02 -2.23
C MET A 347 -10.25 -26.28 -1.37
N ASP A 348 -9.27 -26.46 -0.47
CA ASP A 348 -9.16 -27.63 0.42
C ASP A 348 -10.33 -27.71 1.42
N SER A 349 -11.01 -26.61 1.71
CA SER A 349 -12.22 -26.59 2.56
C SER A 349 -13.43 -27.31 1.91
N GLY A 350 -13.41 -27.45 0.59
CA GLY A 350 -14.52 -28.01 -0.19
C GLY A 350 -15.71 -27.06 -0.40
N GLU A 351 -15.56 -25.79 -0.01
CA GLU A 351 -16.58 -24.76 -0.24
C GLU A 351 -16.70 -24.38 -1.72
N PHE A 352 -15.59 -24.45 -2.45
CA PHE A 352 -15.52 -24.09 -3.87
C PHE A 352 -15.23 -25.31 -4.75
N SER A 353 -15.86 -25.37 -5.94
CA SER A 353 -15.72 -26.47 -6.89
C SER A 353 -14.57 -26.26 -7.88
N LYS A 354 -14.21 -25.00 -8.18
CA LYS A 354 -13.20 -24.67 -9.18
C LYS A 354 -12.54 -23.33 -8.87
N LEU A 355 -11.23 -23.25 -9.05
CA LEU A 355 -10.44 -22.03 -8.89
C LEU A 355 -9.96 -21.52 -10.24
N ILE A 356 -10.33 -20.29 -10.58
CA ILE A 356 -9.80 -19.56 -11.73
C ILE A 356 -8.88 -18.46 -11.21
N ILE A 357 -7.66 -18.38 -11.74
CA ILE A 357 -6.69 -17.32 -11.41
C ILE A 357 -6.45 -16.45 -12.64
N VAL A 358 -6.98 -15.24 -12.64
CA VAL A 358 -6.63 -14.18 -13.61
C VAL A 358 -5.36 -13.50 -13.13
N TYR A 359 -4.26 -13.72 -13.85
CA TYR A 359 -2.95 -13.25 -13.43
C TYR A 359 -2.24 -12.47 -14.53
N GLY A 360 -1.72 -11.30 -14.19
CA GLY A 360 -0.84 -10.53 -15.05
C GLY A 360 0.17 -9.72 -14.25
N SER A 361 1.35 -9.49 -14.82
CA SER A 361 2.46 -8.83 -14.13
C SER A 361 3.09 -7.73 -14.98
N VAL A 362 3.98 -6.97 -14.37
CA VAL A 362 4.85 -6.01 -15.05
C VAL A 362 6.22 -6.63 -15.31
N ALA A 363 6.92 -6.13 -16.36
CA ALA A 363 8.14 -6.75 -16.86
C ALA A 363 9.34 -6.65 -15.89
N ASP A 364 9.29 -5.72 -14.95
CA ASP A 364 10.34 -5.46 -13.96
C ASP A 364 10.16 -6.23 -12.64
N LYS A 365 9.21 -7.18 -12.57
CA LYS A 365 9.01 -8.05 -11.41
C LYS A 365 9.51 -9.47 -11.66
N ASP A 366 9.95 -10.13 -10.59
CA ASP A 366 10.34 -11.56 -10.64
C ASP A 366 9.07 -12.44 -10.70
N VAL A 367 8.63 -12.66 -11.93
CA VAL A 367 7.44 -13.49 -12.21
C VAL A 367 7.72 -14.96 -11.91
N ASP A 368 8.95 -15.43 -12.11
CA ASP A 368 9.32 -16.84 -11.89
C ASP A 368 9.19 -17.19 -10.41
N ALA A 369 9.61 -16.28 -9.52
CA ALA A 369 9.44 -16.44 -8.08
C ALA A 369 7.96 -16.50 -7.65
N ALA A 370 7.07 -15.76 -8.31
CA ALA A 370 5.65 -15.74 -8.02
C ALA A 370 4.94 -17.02 -8.52
N LEU A 371 5.22 -17.44 -9.76
CA LEU A 371 4.52 -18.55 -10.43
C LEU A 371 4.77 -19.92 -9.77
N ARG A 372 5.88 -20.07 -9.03
CA ARG A 372 6.16 -21.31 -8.28
C ARG A 372 5.15 -21.63 -7.18
N HIS A 373 4.40 -20.63 -6.73
CA HIS A 373 3.42 -20.74 -5.65
C HIS A 373 1.99 -20.95 -6.15
N LEU A 374 1.76 -21.00 -7.48
CA LEU A 374 0.42 -21.22 -8.03
C LEU A 374 -0.19 -22.53 -7.49
N PRO A 375 -1.48 -22.52 -7.06
CA PRO A 375 -2.20 -23.72 -6.64
C PRO A 375 -2.25 -24.79 -7.73
N GLU A 376 -2.14 -26.08 -7.35
CA GLU A 376 -1.96 -27.17 -8.30
C GLU A 376 -3.17 -27.47 -9.20
N HIS A 377 -4.37 -27.20 -8.71
CA HIS A 377 -5.63 -27.49 -9.42
C HIS A 377 -6.33 -26.22 -9.93
N ALA A 378 -5.61 -25.09 -9.97
CA ALA A 378 -6.16 -23.87 -10.53
C ALA A 378 -6.24 -23.93 -12.06
N VAL A 379 -7.20 -23.21 -12.64
CA VAL A 379 -7.16 -22.84 -14.06
C VAL A 379 -6.60 -21.42 -14.14
N CYS A 380 -5.55 -21.22 -14.91
CA CYS A 380 -4.91 -19.91 -15.05
C CYS A 380 -5.34 -19.21 -16.33
N VAL A 381 -5.78 -17.98 -16.21
CA VAL A 381 -5.98 -17.06 -17.33
C VAL A 381 -4.90 -15.99 -17.24
N PHE A 382 -3.81 -16.19 -17.96
CA PHE A 382 -2.73 -15.22 -18.03
C PHE A 382 -3.14 -14.06 -18.92
N THR A 383 -2.94 -12.85 -18.44
CA THR A 383 -3.35 -11.62 -19.15
C THR A 383 -2.32 -10.51 -19.00
N GLN A 384 -2.55 -9.42 -19.70
CA GLN A 384 -1.73 -8.21 -19.63
C GLN A 384 -2.61 -6.97 -19.53
N ALA A 385 -2.15 -5.99 -18.74
CA ALA A 385 -2.81 -4.71 -18.64
C ALA A 385 -2.48 -3.81 -19.84
N ASN A 386 -3.31 -2.81 -20.09
CA ASN A 386 -3.04 -1.76 -21.08
C ASN A 386 -1.97 -0.77 -20.54
N SER A 387 -0.76 -1.25 -20.39
CA SER A 387 0.38 -0.50 -19.84
C SER A 387 1.66 -0.83 -20.60
N LYS A 388 2.50 0.17 -20.83
CA LYS A 388 3.84 -0.03 -21.44
C LYS A 388 4.76 -0.90 -20.57
N ARG A 389 4.45 -1.04 -19.29
CA ARG A 389 5.20 -1.90 -18.34
C ARG A 389 4.68 -3.32 -18.28
N ALA A 390 3.54 -3.62 -18.87
CA ALA A 390 2.95 -4.96 -18.81
C ALA A 390 3.90 -6.01 -19.42
N LEU A 391 4.05 -7.13 -18.71
CA LEU A 391 4.65 -8.32 -19.30
C LEU A 391 3.60 -8.99 -20.20
N ALA A 392 3.97 -9.31 -21.42
CA ALA A 392 3.06 -9.97 -22.37
C ALA A 392 2.55 -11.30 -21.79
N ALA A 393 1.25 -11.56 -21.90
CA ALA A 393 0.60 -12.74 -21.34
C ALA A 393 1.22 -14.07 -21.84
N GLU A 394 1.60 -14.15 -23.10
CA GLU A 394 2.31 -15.31 -23.66
C GLU A 394 3.68 -15.53 -23.00
N LYS A 395 4.42 -14.46 -22.64
CA LYS A 395 5.68 -14.59 -21.92
C LYS A 395 5.50 -15.13 -20.51
N ILE A 396 4.40 -14.76 -19.82
CA ILE A 396 4.06 -15.31 -18.50
C ILE A 396 3.84 -16.82 -18.63
N LYS A 397 3.08 -17.24 -19.63
CA LYS A 397 2.84 -18.68 -19.93
C LYS A 397 4.14 -19.42 -20.24
N GLU A 398 5.00 -18.87 -21.12
CA GLU A 398 6.29 -19.46 -21.46
C GLU A 398 7.15 -19.70 -20.21
N LYS A 399 7.27 -18.71 -19.33
CA LYS A 399 8.00 -18.78 -18.07
C LYS A 399 7.43 -19.85 -17.14
N TYR A 400 6.11 -19.91 -16.98
CA TYR A 400 5.47 -20.92 -16.16
C TYR A 400 5.68 -22.34 -16.68
N LEU A 401 5.53 -22.56 -17.99
CA LEU A 401 5.77 -23.87 -18.62
C LEU A 401 7.25 -24.30 -18.48
N ALA A 402 8.18 -23.37 -18.64
CA ALA A 402 9.60 -23.62 -18.41
C ALA A 402 9.87 -24.02 -16.95
N TYR A 403 9.29 -23.32 -15.98
CA TYR A 403 9.37 -23.69 -14.56
C TYR A 403 8.82 -25.10 -14.30
N CYS A 404 7.64 -25.44 -14.82
CA CYS A 404 7.04 -26.78 -14.66
C CYS A 404 7.95 -27.87 -15.23
N SER A 405 8.45 -27.68 -16.45
CA SER A 405 9.36 -28.62 -17.11
C SER A 405 10.66 -28.84 -16.32
N GLN A 406 11.26 -27.79 -15.80
CA GLN A 406 12.52 -27.86 -15.04
C GLN A 406 12.35 -28.54 -13.68
N ASN A 407 11.17 -28.48 -13.08
CA ASN A 407 10.90 -28.98 -11.73
C ASN A 407 10.08 -30.28 -11.71
N GLY A 408 9.78 -30.89 -12.88
CA GLY A 408 8.97 -32.09 -12.99
C GLY A 408 7.56 -31.90 -12.45
N ARG A 409 7.00 -30.69 -12.54
CA ARG A 409 5.64 -30.38 -12.13
C ARG A 409 4.71 -30.36 -13.33
N ASP A 410 3.53 -30.98 -13.18
CA ASP A 410 2.49 -30.88 -14.20
C ASP A 410 2.00 -29.42 -14.29
N ALA A 411 1.86 -28.91 -15.51
CA ALA A 411 1.30 -27.57 -15.72
C ALA A 411 -0.21 -27.61 -15.48
N VAL A 412 -0.73 -26.57 -14.84
CA VAL A 412 -2.18 -26.35 -14.71
C VAL A 412 -2.79 -26.00 -16.08
N GLU A 413 -4.11 -26.07 -16.21
CA GLU A 413 -4.82 -25.64 -17.40
C GLU A 413 -4.61 -24.13 -17.61
N ILE A 414 -4.23 -23.71 -18.83
CA ILE A 414 -3.82 -22.31 -19.13
C ILE A 414 -4.59 -21.77 -20.31
N TYR A 415 -5.16 -20.60 -20.10
CA TYR A 415 -5.67 -19.69 -21.13
C TYR A 415 -4.81 -18.43 -21.21
N VAL A 416 -4.81 -17.77 -22.36
CA VAL A 416 -4.10 -16.51 -22.57
C VAL A 416 -5.08 -15.50 -23.14
N ALA A 417 -5.08 -14.30 -22.58
CA ALA A 417 -5.91 -13.18 -22.98
C ALA A 417 -5.05 -11.92 -23.17
N ASN A 418 -5.29 -11.18 -24.24
CA ASN A 418 -4.52 -9.98 -24.57
C ASN A 418 -4.96 -8.74 -23.77
N THR A 419 -6.12 -8.81 -23.12
CA THR A 419 -6.66 -7.73 -22.28
C THR A 419 -7.31 -8.31 -21.02
N VAL A 420 -7.41 -7.50 -19.99
CA VAL A 420 -8.10 -7.88 -18.75
C VAL A 420 -9.58 -8.16 -19.02
N SER A 421 -10.24 -7.37 -19.88
CA SER A 421 -11.63 -7.59 -20.27
C SER A 421 -11.85 -8.96 -20.93
N GLU A 422 -10.94 -9.38 -21.83
CA GLU A 422 -10.96 -10.70 -22.44
C GLU A 422 -10.76 -11.81 -21.40
N ALA A 423 -9.82 -11.62 -20.47
CA ALA A 423 -9.57 -12.57 -19.39
C ALA A 423 -10.79 -12.76 -18.48
N LEU A 424 -11.50 -11.69 -18.15
CA LEU A 424 -12.75 -11.76 -17.37
C LEU A 424 -13.85 -12.49 -18.14
N ALA A 425 -13.98 -12.27 -19.46
CA ALA A 425 -14.95 -12.97 -20.30
C ALA A 425 -14.64 -14.49 -20.38
N ILE A 426 -13.37 -14.88 -20.56
CA ILE A 426 -12.93 -16.26 -20.51
C ILE A 426 -13.25 -16.87 -19.13
N SER A 427 -12.94 -16.17 -18.04
CA SER A 427 -13.21 -16.66 -16.68
C SER A 427 -14.68 -16.89 -16.44
N ALA A 428 -15.55 -15.99 -16.90
CA ALA A 428 -17.00 -16.13 -16.80
C ALA A 428 -17.51 -17.37 -17.56
N GLN A 429 -16.97 -17.67 -18.75
CA GLN A 429 -17.31 -18.88 -19.52
C GLN A 429 -16.87 -20.15 -18.81
N LEU A 430 -15.66 -20.17 -18.24
CA LEU A 430 -15.09 -21.33 -17.54
C LEU A 430 -15.85 -21.72 -16.26
N VAL A 431 -16.64 -20.79 -15.70
CA VAL A 431 -17.42 -21.03 -14.48
C VAL A 431 -18.93 -21.09 -14.71
N ALA A 432 -19.42 -20.96 -15.93
CA ALA A 432 -20.85 -20.86 -16.26
C ALA A 432 -21.68 -22.07 -15.78
N GLU A 433 -21.08 -23.27 -15.73
CA GLU A 433 -21.74 -24.51 -15.32
C GLU A 433 -21.28 -24.99 -13.94
N GLU A 434 -20.44 -24.22 -13.23
CA GLU A 434 -19.90 -24.59 -11.93
C GLU A 434 -20.85 -24.20 -10.79
N ALA A 435 -21.02 -25.09 -9.81
CA ALA A 435 -21.93 -24.86 -8.69
C ALA A 435 -21.41 -23.78 -7.71
N ALA A 436 -20.11 -23.76 -7.45
CA ALA A 436 -19.47 -22.85 -6.51
C ALA A 436 -18.07 -22.45 -6.99
N PRO A 437 -17.97 -21.62 -8.04
CA PRO A 437 -16.66 -21.20 -8.56
C PRO A 437 -16.05 -20.07 -7.74
N LEU A 438 -14.71 -20.06 -7.69
CA LEU A 438 -13.88 -19.01 -7.10
C LEU A 438 -13.01 -18.39 -8.19
N ILE A 439 -13.13 -17.09 -8.37
CA ILE A 439 -12.26 -16.31 -9.26
C ILE A 439 -11.36 -15.41 -8.43
N TYR A 440 -10.05 -15.52 -8.66
CA TYR A 440 -9.05 -14.61 -8.10
C TYR A 440 -8.44 -13.75 -9.21
N ILE A 441 -8.31 -12.45 -8.97
CA ILE A 441 -7.73 -11.48 -9.91
C ILE A 441 -6.55 -10.80 -9.24
N GLY A 442 -5.34 -10.91 -9.82
CA GLY A 442 -4.17 -10.34 -9.17
C GLY A 442 -2.89 -10.31 -10.00
N GLY A 443 -1.76 -10.09 -9.30
CA GLY A 443 -0.42 -10.05 -9.86
C GLY A 443 0.10 -8.64 -10.18
N SER A 444 -0.77 -7.65 -10.30
CA SER A 444 -0.36 -6.23 -10.36
C SER A 444 -1.53 -5.28 -10.08
N THR A 445 -1.19 -4.08 -9.61
CA THR A 445 -2.18 -2.99 -9.44
C THR A 445 -2.93 -2.67 -10.74
N TYR A 446 -2.27 -2.78 -11.90
CA TYR A 446 -2.90 -2.47 -13.21
C TYR A 446 -3.99 -3.48 -13.56
N ILE A 447 -3.73 -4.77 -13.36
CA ILE A 447 -4.71 -5.84 -13.62
C ILE A 447 -5.95 -5.61 -12.72
N VAL A 448 -5.72 -5.37 -11.44
CA VAL A 448 -6.81 -5.13 -10.48
C VAL A 448 -7.56 -3.83 -10.83
N SER A 449 -6.87 -2.76 -11.18
CA SER A 449 -7.50 -1.49 -11.59
C SER A 449 -8.43 -1.68 -12.78
N GLU A 450 -7.97 -2.33 -13.84
CA GLU A 450 -8.79 -2.60 -15.03
C GLU A 450 -9.96 -3.55 -14.72
N ALA A 451 -9.73 -4.56 -13.85
CA ALA A 451 -10.78 -5.48 -13.45
C ALA A 451 -11.87 -4.76 -12.64
N VAL A 452 -11.51 -3.99 -11.61
CA VAL A 452 -12.47 -3.23 -10.79
C VAL A 452 -13.26 -2.23 -11.64
N ALA A 453 -12.60 -1.56 -12.60
CA ALA A 453 -13.27 -0.66 -13.54
C ALA A 453 -14.32 -1.40 -14.37
N ASN A 454 -13.99 -2.59 -14.90
CA ASN A 454 -14.91 -3.42 -15.68
C ASN A 454 -16.11 -3.89 -14.83
N PHE A 455 -15.88 -4.31 -13.59
CA PHE A 455 -16.94 -4.71 -12.67
C PHE A 455 -17.90 -3.55 -12.36
N LYS A 456 -17.39 -2.34 -12.11
CA LYS A 456 -18.24 -1.15 -11.86
C LYS A 456 -19.12 -0.78 -13.06
N VAL A 457 -18.66 -1.01 -14.29
CA VAL A 457 -19.44 -0.73 -15.51
C VAL A 457 -20.53 -1.78 -15.75
N GLN A 458 -20.29 -3.03 -15.36
CA GLN A 458 -21.25 -4.13 -15.60
C GLN A 458 -22.37 -4.21 -14.56
N TYR A 459 -22.17 -3.67 -13.36
CA TYR A 459 -23.09 -3.84 -12.20
C TYR A 459 -23.62 -2.51 -11.64
N ASN A 460 -23.32 -1.35 -12.26
CA ASN A 460 -23.98 -0.05 -12.07
C ASN A 460 -24.82 0.32 -13.30
#